data_e2bf922da074801e8b611f58f6c8a473
#
_entry.id   e2bf922da074801e8b611f58f6c8a473
#
_cell.length_a   1.000
_cell.length_b   1.000
_cell.length_c   1.000
_cell.angle_alpha   90.00
_cell.angle_beta   90.00
_cell.angle_gamma   90.00
#
_symmetry.space_group_name_H-M   'P 1'
#
loop_
_entity.id
_entity.type
_entity.pdbx_description
1 polymer ?
#
loop_
_entity_poly.entity_id
_entity_poly.type
_entity_poly.pdbx_seq_one_letter_code
_entity_poly.pdbx_strand_id
1 'polypeptide(L)'
;MNTVVTAVLAVALSCPLLHFAEQEASTAGQPSSPAMQQLPAPAPMSPIGTASNAVQITHGPVVENVTDTTAEIAWSTNVNAGTTLHYGTDPSHLDQAAGMPWGGLTHRVSLKNLNPNTTYYFRAESAQGQGTGTQAQAEQSSFQTRPAGIASK
;
A
#
# COMPACT_ATOMS: atom_id res chain seq x y z
N MET A 1 41.10 7.07 26.34
CA MET A 1 41.25 5.97 27.30
C MET A 1 39.88 5.74 27.95
N ASN A 2 39.16 4.74 27.52
CA ASN A 2 38.28 3.90 28.30
C ASN A 2 37.60 2.89 27.37
N THR A 3 38.17 1.74 27.35
CA THR A 3 37.68 0.55 26.69
C THR A 3 36.63 -0.09 27.61
N VAL A 4 35.42 -0.34 27.15
CA VAL A 4 34.49 -1.24 27.81
C VAL A 4 34.16 -2.38 26.86
N VAL A 5 34.72 -3.50 27.17
CA VAL A 5 34.43 -4.82 26.61
C VAL A 5 33.19 -5.34 27.31
N THR A 6 32.15 -5.71 26.61
CA THR A 6 31.01 -6.44 27.19
C THR A 6 30.85 -7.77 26.48
N ALA A 7 30.90 -8.79 27.31
CA ALA A 7 30.92 -10.20 26.96
C ALA A 7 29.61 -10.71 26.36
N VAL A 8 29.77 -11.61 25.40
CA VAL A 8 28.75 -12.47 24.80
C VAL A 8 28.46 -13.61 25.78
N LEU A 9 27.22 -13.80 26.17
CA LEU A 9 26.75 -15.00 26.90
C LEU A 9 25.84 -15.80 25.95
N ALA A 10 26.38 -16.89 25.44
CA ALA A 10 25.64 -17.90 24.71
C ALA A 10 25.01 -18.87 25.72
N VAL A 11 23.70 -19.01 25.69
CA VAL A 11 22.98 -20.08 26.41
C VAL A 11 22.46 -21.06 25.36
N ALA A 12 23.10 -22.21 25.31
CA ALA A 12 22.62 -23.40 24.62
C ALA A 12 21.61 -24.11 25.51
N LEU A 13 20.39 -24.30 25.06
CA LEU A 13 19.43 -25.17 25.72
C LEU A 13 19.21 -26.41 24.85
N SER A 14 19.77 -27.51 25.35
CA SER A 14 19.55 -28.86 24.84
C SER A 14 18.13 -29.31 25.11
N CYS A 15 17.47 -29.84 24.09
CA CYS A 15 16.18 -30.51 24.21
C CYS A 15 16.42 -32.04 24.13
N PRO A 16 15.98 -32.85 25.08
CA PRO A 16 16.12 -34.31 25.00
C PRO A 16 15.00 -34.93 24.15
N LEU A 17 15.40 -35.89 23.34
CA LEU A 17 14.54 -36.85 22.66
C LEU A 17 13.70 -37.64 23.67
N LEU A 18 12.39 -37.65 23.49
CA LEU A 18 11.56 -38.72 24.05
C LEU A 18 11.15 -39.66 22.91
N HIS A 19 11.73 -40.85 22.98
CA HIS A 19 11.24 -42.06 22.36
C HIS A 19 9.88 -42.42 22.94
N PHE A 20 8.88 -42.64 22.11
CA PHE A 20 7.72 -43.39 22.53
C PHE A 20 7.45 -44.54 21.55
N ALA A 21 7.45 -45.69 22.19
CA ALA A 21 7.41 -47.00 21.58
C ALA A 21 6.09 -47.32 20.88
N GLU A 22 6.22 -48.17 19.89
CA GLU A 22 5.18 -48.97 19.26
C GLU A 22 4.27 -49.69 20.26
N GLN A 23 3.01 -49.73 19.93
CA GLN A 23 2.13 -50.76 20.45
C GLN A 23 1.20 -51.22 19.30
N GLU A 24 1.59 -52.40 18.78
CA GLU A 24 0.72 -53.24 18.02
C GLU A 24 -0.33 -53.89 18.93
N ALA A 25 -1.52 -54.04 18.49
CA ALA A 25 -2.34 -55.26 18.59
C ALA A 25 -3.76 -55.03 18.11
N SER A 26 -4.09 -55.71 17.11
CA SER A 26 -4.93 -56.92 17.07
C SER A 26 -6.42 -56.65 16.71
N THR A 27 -6.70 -57.01 15.51
CA THR A 27 -7.80 -57.92 15.06
C THR A 27 -9.14 -57.84 15.80
N ALA A 28 -10.21 -57.50 15.15
CA ALA A 28 -11.36 -58.31 14.82
C ALA A 28 -12.62 -57.47 14.56
N GLY A 29 -13.34 -57.86 13.58
CA GLY A 29 -14.80 -57.61 13.54
C GLY A 29 -15.29 -56.49 12.66
N GLN A 30 -15.35 -56.75 11.38
CA GLN A 30 -16.22 -56.07 10.46
C GLN A 30 -17.67 -56.48 10.68
N PRO A 31 -18.61 -55.56 10.72
CA PRO A 31 -19.85 -55.76 9.99
C PRO A 31 -20.00 -54.71 8.91
N SER A 32 -20.19 -55.18 7.74
CA SER A 32 -20.58 -54.46 6.53
C SER A 32 -21.79 -53.56 6.80
N SER A 33 -21.56 -52.27 6.87
CA SER A 33 -22.63 -51.27 6.75
C SER A 33 -22.83 -50.96 5.26
N PRO A 34 -24.10 -50.86 4.81
CA PRO A 34 -24.40 -50.58 3.40
C PRO A 34 -23.84 -49.19 3.02
N ALA A 35 -23.27 -49.18 1.84
CA ALA A 35 -22.78 -47.96 1.20
C ALA A 35 -23.91 -46.91 1.14
N MET A 36 -23.85 -45.96 2.06
CA MET A 36 -24.52 -44.65 1.86
C MET A 36 -23.77 -44.00 0.69
N GLN A 37 -24.48 -43.84 -0.40
CA GLN A 37 -24.03 -43.02 -1.51
C GLN A 37 -23.74 -41.63 -0.97
N GLN A 38 -22.45 -41.37 -0.83
CA GLN A 38 -21.96 -40.06 -0.48
C GLN A 38 -22.34 -39.14 -1.65
N LEU A 39 -23.33 -38.29 -1.42
CA LEU A 39 -23.60 -37.15 -2.32
C LEU A 39 -22.28 -36.43 -2.58
N PRO A 40 -21.96 -36.08 -3.82
CA PRO A 40 -20.77 -35.30 -4.11
C PRO A 40 -20.84 -34.04 -3.24
N ALA A 41 -19.77 -33.80 -2.49
CA ALA A 41 -19.61 -32.58 -1.73
C ALA A 41 -19.86 -31.37 -2.64
N PRO A 42 -20.64 -30.38 -2.22
CA PRO A 42 -20.83 -29.16 -3.00
C PRO A 42 -19.44 -28.62 -3.34
N ALA A 43 -19.20 -28.38 -4.62
CA ALA A 43 -17.97 -27.77 -5.07
C ALA A 43 -17.67 -26.52 -4.20
N PRO A 44 -16.41 -26.28 -3.80
CA PRO A 44 -16.09 -25.08 -3.07
C PRO A 44 -16.58 -23.89 -3.88
N MET A 45 -17.57 -23.20 -3.36
CA MET A 45 -18.01 -21.94 -3.93
C MET A 45 -16.79 -21.03 -3.91
N SER A 46 -16.28 -20.70 -5.09
CA SER A 46 -15.30 -19.64 -5.22
C SER A 46 -15.85 -18.45 -4.46
N PRO A 47 -15.06 -17.84 -3.55
CA PRO A 47 -15.53 -16.65 -2.89
C PRO A 47 -15.94 -15.68 -3.98
N ILE A 48 -17.23 -15.31 -3.98
CA ILE A 48 -17.74 -14.19 -4.78
C ILE A 48 -16.79 -13.08 -4.43
N GLY A 49 -16.01 -12.61 -5.41
CA GLY A 49 -15.03 -11.59 -5.18
C GLY A 49 -15.71 -10.46 -4.44
N THR A 50 -15.37 -10.31 -3.18
CA THR A 50 -15.76 -9.16 -2.38
C THR A 50 -15.21 -8.00 -3.18
N ALA A 51 -16.08 -7.20 -3.78
CA ALA A 51 -15.65 -5.97 -4.44
C ALA A 51 -14.84 -5.22 -3.39
N SER A 52 -13.55 -5.18 -3.56
CA SER A 52 -12.65 -4.54 -2.63
C SER A 52 -13.01 -3.07 -2.64
N ASN A 53 -13.64 -2.58 -1.57
CA ASN A 53 -13.84 -1.16 -1.35
C ASN A 53 -12.52 -0.44 -1.05
N ALA A 54 -11.39 -1.09 -1.30
CA ALA A 54 -10.08 -0.49 -1.19
C ALA A 54 -9.95 0.68 -2.16
N VAL A 55 -9.35 1.75 -1.67
CA VAL A 55 -9.02 2.91 -2.50
C VAL A 55 -8.09 2.49 -3.64
N GLN A 56 -8.42 2.93 -4.84
CA GLN A 56 -7.57 2.77 -6.02
C GLN A 56 -7.56 4.07 -6.80
N ILE A 57 -6.40 4.49 -7.27
CA ILE A 57 -6.26 5.58 -8.22
C ILE A 57 -6.61 5.03 -9.60
N THR A 58 -7.70 5.51 -10.19
CA THR A 58 -8.24 5.02 -11.45
C THR A 58 -7.74 5.81 -12.66
N HIS A 59 -7.41 7.09 -12.46
CA HIS A 59 -6.85 7.97 -13.49
C HIS A 59 -5.84 8.93 -12.87
N GLY A 60 -4.78 9.22 -13.61
CA GLY A 60 -3.72 10.15 -13.22
C GLY A 60 -2.67 9.51 -12.31
N PRO A 61 -1.88 10.32 -11.61
CA PRO A 61 -1.92 11.79 -11.57
C PRO A 61 -1.49 12.44 -12.88
N VAL A 62 -2.19 13.52 -13.26
CA VAL A 62 -1.93 14.31 -14.46
C VAL A 62 -1.60 15.74 -14.06
N VAL A 63 -0.56 16.30 -14.67
CA VAL A 63 -0.22 17.72 -14.53
C VAL A 63 -1.07 18.51 -15.53
N GLU A 64 -2.05 19.26 -15.03
CA GLU A 64 -2.99 20.01 -15.87
C GLU A 64 -2.44 21.36 -16.29
N ASN A 65 -1.76 22.05 -15.38
CA ASN A 65 -1.19 23.36 -15.65
C ASN A 65 0.13 23.55 -14.90
N VAL A 66 1.09 24.23 -15.53
CA VAL A 66 2.38 24.61 -14.91
C VAL A 66 2.73 26.02 -15.35
N THR A 67 3.03 26.86 -14.37
CA THR A 67 3.59 28.20 -14.57
C THR A 67 5.05 28.23 -14.09
N ASP A 68 5.58 29.40 -13.89
CA ASP A 68 6.90 29.60 -13.28
C ASP A 68 6.91 29.32 -11.77
N THR A 69 5.79 29.55 -11.09
CA THR A 69 5.70 29.46 -9.61
C THR A 69 4.53 28.59 -9.12
N THR A 70 3.75 28.01 -10.02
CA THR A 70 2.59 27.18 -9.66
C THR A 70 2.50 25.94 -10.53
N ALA A 71 1.87 24.90 -9.98
CA ALA A 71 1.47 23.71 -10.75
C ALA A 71 0.13 23.19 -10.26
N GLU A 72 -0.66 22.61 -11.14
CA GLU A 72 -1.93 21.99 -10.83
C GLU A 72 -1.90 20.52 -11.25
N ILE A 73 -2.16 19.64 -10.29
CA ILE A 73 -2.13 18.19 -10.48
C ILE A 73 -3.49 17.61 -10.09
N ALA A 74 -4.02 16.73 -10.94
CA ALA A 74 -5.30 16.09 -10.72
C ALA A 74 -5.23 14.57 -10.90
N TRP A 75 -6.08 13.85 -10.15
CA TRP A 75 -6.28 12.40 -10.29
C TRP A 75 -7.69 12.00 -9.84
N SER A 76 -8.06 10.75 -10.08
CA SER A 76 -9.35 10.21 -9.67
C SER A 76 -9.20 8.88 -8.95
N THR A 77 -10.15 8.58 -8.06
CA THR A 77 -10.23 7.34 -7.31
C THR A 77 -11.56 6.62 -7.54
N ASN A 78 -11.61 5.32 -7.25
CA ASN A 78 -12.82 4.49 -7.36
C ASN A 78 -13.83 4.74 -6.23
N VAL A 79 -13.38 5.25 -5.09
CA VAL A 79 -14.21 5.57 -3.91
C VAL A 79 -13.80 6.92 -3.34
N ASN A 80 -14.66 7.53 -2.53
CA ASN A 80 -14.34 8.77 -1.85
C ASN A 80 -13.10 8.59 -0.96
N ALA A 81 -12.10 9.40 -1.18
CA ALA A 81 -10.82 9.34 -0.47
C ALA A 81 -10.24 10.72 -0.23
N GLY A 82 -9.31 10.83 0.71
CA GLY A 82 -8.54 12.05 0.96
C GLY A 82 -7.64 12.41 -0.20
N THR A 83 -7.19 13.64 -0.21
CA THR A 83 -6.35 14.24 -1.26
C THR A 83 -5.02 14.64 -0.65
N THR A 84 -3.95 13.92 -0.95
CA THR A 84 -2.59 14.23 -0.51
C THR A 84 -1.64 14.12 -1.70
N LEU A 85 -0.78 15.11 -1.86
CA LEU A 85 0.28 15.13 -2.86
C LEU A 85 1.60 15.39 -2.15
N HIS A 86 2.49 14.43 -2.20
CA HIS A 86 3.87 14.59 -1.74
C HIS A 86 4.71 15.10 -2.91
N TYR A 87 5.57 16.10 -2.67
CA TYR A 87 6.41 16.67 -3.71
C TYR A 87 7.74 17.21 -3.17
N GLY A 88 8.71 17.36 -4.04
CA GLY A 88 10.04 17.86 -3.71
C GLY A 88 10.91 18.02 -4.95
N THR A 89 12.10 18.56 -4.77
CA THR A 89 13.10 18.71 -5.85
C THR A 89 14.05 17.54 -5.96
N ASP A 90 14.06 16.65 -4.96
CA ASP A 90 14.85 15.42 -4.95
C ASP A 90 13.92 14.22 -5.17
N PRO A 91 14.19 13.36 -6.16
CA PRO A 91 13.37 12.17 -6.41
C PRO A 91 13.39 11.17 -5.25
N SER A 92 14.41 11.18 -4.41
CA SER A 92 14.53 10.30 -3.25
C SER A 92 13.82 10.85 -2.01
N HIS A 93 13.52 12.15 -1.99
CA HIS A 93 12.92 12.83 -0.83
C HIS A 93 11.84 13.82 -1.27
N LEU A 94 10.59 13.45 -1.01
CA LEU A 94 9.43 14.29 -1.22
C LEU A 94 9.04 14.94 0.11
N ASP A 95 9.78 15.95 0.52
CA ASP A 95 9.71 16.56 1.87
C ASP A 95 8.47 17.42 2.09
N GLN A 96 7.79 17.81 1.02
CA GLN A 96 6.63 18.69 1.08
C GLN A 96 5.36 17.90 0.79
N ALA A 97 4.28 18.30 1.45
CA ALA A 97 2.96 17.74 1.20
C ALA A 97 1.92 18.86 1.03
N ALA A 98 1.03 18.67 0.07
CA ALA A 98 -0.10 19.55 -0.18
C ALA A 98 -1.36 18.69 -0.39
N GLY A 99 -2.52 19.21 0.02
CA GLY A 99 -3.77 18.50 -0.16
C GLY A 99 -4.82 18.92 0.84
N MET A 100 -5.86 18.10 0.93
CA MET A 100 -7.00 18.32 1.83
C MET A 100 -7.39 17.00 2.49
N PRO A 101 -7.72 16.99 3.79
CA PRO A 101 -8.12 15.78 4.50
C PRO A 101 -9.49 15.25 4.04
N TRP A 102 -10.30 16.11 3.46
CA TRP A 102 -11.55 15.73 2.81
C TRP A 102 -11.32 15.59 1.32
N GLY A 103 -12.06 14.75 0.69
CA GLY A 103 -11.92 14.49 -0.72
C GLY A 103 -13.21 13.97 -1.33
N GLY A 104 -13.10 13.45 -2.52
CA GLY A 104 -14.19 12.87 -3.30
C GLY A 104 -13.64 11.77 -4.20
N LEU A 105 -14.22 11.64 -5.36
CA LEU A 105 -13.75 10.76 -6.42
C LEU A 105 -12.72 11.44 -7.34
N THR A 106 -12.73 12.78 -7.36
CA THR A 106 -11.80 13.60 -8.13
C THR A 106 -10.99 14.49 -7.21
N HIS A 107 -9.71 14.47 -7.39
CA HIS A 107 -8.74 15.17 -6.56
C HIS A 107 -8.00 16.19 -7.41
N ARG A 108 -7.79 17.39 -6.87
CA ARG A 108 -7.04 18.45 -7.53
C ARG A 108 -6.23 19.21 -6.48
N VAL A 109 -4.94 19.36 -6.73
CA VAL A 109 -4.02 20.06 -5.83
C VAL A 109 -3.30 21.15 -6.62
N SER A 110 -3.38 22.39 -6.11
CA SER A 110 -2.65 23.54 -6.64
C SER A 110 -1.43 23.79 -5.79
N LEU A 111 -0.26 23.54 -6.31
CA LEU A 111 1.02 23.91 -5.71
C LEU A 111 1.31 25.37 -6.01
N LYS A 112 1.85 26.09 -5.00
CA LYS A 112 2.20 27.51 -5.08
C LYS A 112 3.59 27.74 -4.54
N ASN A 113 4.15 28.92 -4.85
CA ASN A 113 5.49 29.33 -4.37
C ASN A 113 6.60 28.36 -4.80
N LEU A 114 6.47 27.80 -5.97
CA LEU A 114 7.50 26.97 -6.59
C LEU A 114 8.62 27.86 -7.12
N ASN A 115 9.83 27.30 -7.20
CA ASN A 115 10.96 27.98 -7.85
C ASN A 115 10.83 27.86 -9.37
N PRO A 116 11.07 28.94 -10.13
CA PRO A 116 11.09 28.90 -11.58
C PRO A 116 12.19 27.99 -12.13
N ASN A 117 11.99 27.49 -13.35
CA ASN A 117 12.95 26.63 -14.06
C ASN A 117 13.49 25.47 -13.25
N THR A 118 12.64 24.89 -12.40
CA THR A 118 13.00 23.84 -11.44
C THR A 118 12.17 22.59 -11.71
N THR A 119 12.83 21.43 -11.67
CA THR A 119 12.15 20.13 -11.75
C THR A 119 11.65 19.73 -10.37
N TYR A 120 10.38 19.39 -10.29
CA TYR A 120 9.73 18.85 -9.11
C TYR A 120 9.28 17.42 -9.38
N TYR A 121 9.53 16.55 -8.42
CA TYR A 121 9.02 15.19 -8.36
C TYR A 121 7.82 15.16 -7.43
N PHE A 122 6.84 14.34 -7.75
CA PHE A 122 5.62 14.25 -6.94
C PHE A 122 5.02 12.85 -6.97
N ARG A 123 4.22 12.56 -5.93
CA ARG A 123 3.45 11.33 -5.79
C ARG A 123 2.09 11.67 -5.19
N ALA A 124 1.02 11.25 -5.85
CA ALA A 124 -0.32 11.36 -5.32
C ALA A 124 -0.64 10.21 -4.37
N GLU A 125 -1.30 10.53 -3.28
CA GLU A 125 -1.80 9.58 -2.30
C GLU A 125 -3.26 9.88 -1.99
N SER A 126 -4.07 8.84 -1.89
CA SER A 126 -5.46 8.92 -1.47
C SER A 126 -5.76 7.85 -0.45
N ALA A 127 -6.32 8.23 0.68
CA ALA A 127 -6.67 7.33 1.77
C ALA A 127 -8.12 7.53 2.18
N GLN A 128 -8.82 6.45 2.44
CA GLN A 128 -10.12 6.44 3.09
C GLN A 128 -9.91 6.63 4.59
N GLY A 129 -10.45 7.64 5.21
CA GLY A 129 -10.42 7.97 6.64
C GLY A 129 -9.48 7.20 7.57
N GLN A 130 -9.12 7.75 8.68
CA GLN A 130 -8.26 7.08 9.66
C GLN A 130 -8.92 5.78 10.15
N GLY A 131 -8.15 4.69 10.15
CA GLY A 131 -8.61 3.40 10.68
C GLY A 131 -9.26 2.46 9.68
N THR A 132 -9.49 2.86 8.43
CA THR A 132 -10.00 1.95 7.39
C THR A 132 -8.90 1.07 6.79
N GLY A 133 -7.64 1.46 6.94
CA GLY A 133 -6.48 0.76 6.40
C GLY A 133 -6.36 0.76 4.87
N THR A 134 -7.26 1.49 4.19
CA THR A 134 -7.25 1.54 2.72
C THR A 134 -6.63 2.84 2.23
N GLN A 135 -5.54 2.71 1.49
CA GLN A 135 -4.87 3.81 0.81
C GLN A 135 -4.33 3.36 -0.54
N ALA A 136 -4.20 4.30 -1.45
CA ALA A 136 -3.57 4.11 -2.74
C ALA A 136 -2.54 5.21 -2.98
N GLN A 137 -1.40 4.82 -3.53
CA GLN A 137 -0.36 5.74 -3.97
C GLN A 137 -0.14 5.54 -5.47
N ALA A 138 0.01 6.66 -6.18
CA ALA A 138 0.43 6.63 -7.57
C ALA A 138 1.94 6.39 -7.68
N GLU A 139 2.39 6.03 -8.86
CA GLU A 139 3.82 6.07 -9.17
C GLU A 139 4.32 7.51 -9.13
N GLN A 140 5.61 7.66 -8.84
CA GLN A 140 6.26 8.96 -8.81
C GLN A 140 6.35 9.52 -10.24
N SER A 141 5.99 10.78 -10.39
CA SER A 141 6.08 11.53 -11.63
C SER A 141 6.82 12.85 -11.41
N SER A 142 7.09 13.58 -12.47
CA SER A 142 7.78 14.87 -12.39
C SER A 142 7.21 15.89 -13.36
N PHE A 143 7.43 17.16 -13.06
CA PHE A 143 7.21 18.29 -13.97
C PHE A 143 8.31 19.32 -13.78
N GLN A 144 8.47 20.21 -14.75
CA GLN A 144 9.38 21.35 -14.65
C GLN A 144 8.58 22.65 -14.70
N THR A 145 8.83 23.55 -13.76
CA THR A 145 8.29 24.90 -13.78
C THR A 145 8.90 25.70 -14.94
N ARG A 146 8.16 26.67 -15.43
CA ARG A 146 8.62 27.55 -16.51
C ARG A 146 9.69 28.52 -16.02
N PRO A 147 10.52 29.05 -16.92
CA PRO A 147 11.40 30.17 -16.58
C PRO A 147 10.61 31.38 -16.08
N ALA A 148 11.19 32.15 -15.16
CA ALA A 148 10.55 33.33 -14.61
C ALA A 148 10.16 34.33 -15.71
N GLY A 149 8.97 34.91 -15.60
CA GLY A 149 8.49 35.94 -16.49
C GLY A 149 7.88 35.47 -17.81
N ILE A 150 7.73 34.16 -18.03
CA ILE A 150 6.99 33.60 -19.16
C ILE A 150 5.53 33.42 -18.74
N ALA A 151 4.68 34.40 -19.07
CA ALA A 151 3.24 34.27 -18.86
C ALA A 151 2.64 33.15 -19.71
N SER A 152 1.70 32.41 -19.15
CA SER A 152 0.84 31.50 -19.94
C SER A 152 0.12 32.30 -21.01
N LYS A 153 0.24 31.87 -22.27
CA LYS A 153 -0.58 32.38 -23.36
C LYS A 153 -1.89 31.62 -23.38
#